data_f87e42f99566b9574e4f0c98b9e299a0
#
_entry.id   f87e42f99566b9574e4f0c98b9e299a0
#
_cell.length_a   1.000
_cell.length_b   1.000
_cell.length_c   1.000
_cell.angle_alpha   90.00
_cell.angle_beta   90.00
_cell.angle_gamma   90.00
#
_symmetry.space_group_name_H-M   'P 1'
#
loop_
_entity.id
_entity.type
_entity.pdbx_description
1 polymer ?
#
loop_
_entity_poly.entity_id
_entity_poly.type
_entity_poly.pdbx_seq_one_letter_code
_entity_poly.pdbx_strand_id
1 'polypeptide(L)'
;MSADSSASYEVPFTWTPFQLLSGAWKKRLVAFRVDDQGVTLGGAPARYERQTAFVPWRDIEAVVLWQQDTAALTPMRYVGLRRRAGAPALPGPNSDLTREQTGRLAPHVDHEVFLASRHINLWALDRERLAEALRTFAPRVPVEEMANPAEH
;
A
#
# COMPACT_ATOMS: atom_id res chain seq x y z
N MET A 1 -10.63 -23.70 9.41
CA MET A 1 -9.29 -24.07 9.78
C MET A 1 -8.34 -22.91 9.62
N SER A 2 -7.54 -22.69 10.62
CA SER A 2 -6.64 -21.55 10.66
C SER A 2 -5.29 -21.82 10.01
N ALA A 3 -5.16 -22.91 9.25
CA ALA A 3 -3.89 -23.27 8.64
C ALA A 3 -3.33 -22.18 7.73
N ASP A 4 -4.22 -21.39 7.14
CA ASP A 4 -3.80 -20.37 6.16
C ASP A 4 -3.32 -19.08 6.80
N SER A 5 -3.52 -18.91 8.10
CA SER A 5 -3.08 -17.69 8.76
C SER A 5 -1.56 -17.54 8.77
N SER A 6 -0.83 -18.65 8.66
CA SER A 6 0.63 -18.60 8.62
C SER A 6 1.17 -18.05 7.29
N ALA A 7 0.36 -18.12 6.22
CA ALA A 7 0.75 -17.59 4.91
C ALA A 7 0.33 -16.13 4.72
N SER A 8 -0.55 -15.60 5.57
CA SER A 8 -0.96 -14.21 5.53
C SER A 8 0.22 -13.30 5.83
N TYR A 9 0.27 -12.19 5.14
CA TYR A 9 1.29 -11.18 5.39
C TYR A 9 0.61 -9.93 5.93
N GLU A 10 0.92 -9.59 7.16
CA GLU A 10 0.35 -8.44 7.84
C GLU A 10 1.45 -7.62 8.49
N VAL A 11 1.46 -6.32 8.24
CA VAL A 11 2.43 -5.41 8.82
C VAL A 11 1.70 -4.33 9.59
N PRO A 12 1.92 -4.22 10.90
CA PRO A 12 1.40 -3.10 11.68
C PRO A 12 2.29 -1.88 11.53
N PHE A 13 1.72 -0.71 11.79
CA PHE A 13 2.54 0.50 11.94
C PHE A 13 3.42 0.38 13.18
N THR A 14 4.63 0.95 13.11
CA THR A 14 5.49 1.05 14.28
C THR A 14 5.01 2.21 15.15
N TRP A 15 5.13 2.05 16.46
CA TRP A 15 4.70 3.08 17.40
C TRP A 15 5.75 4.17 17.53
N THR A 16 5.33 5.42 17.40
CA THR A 16 6.16 6.56 17.72
C THR A 16 6.01 6.91 19.20
N PRO A 17 6.96 7.65 19.80
CA PRO A 17 6.79 8.11 21.19
C PRO A 17 5.49 8.88 21.40
N PHE A 18 5.07 9.67 20.41
CA PHE A 18 3.81 10.40 20.49
C PHE A 18 2.62 9.46 20.61
N GLN A 19 2.62 8.39 19.83
CA GLN A 19 1.53 7.40 19.85
C GLN A 19 1.48 6.67 21.19
N LEU A 20 2.64 6.39 21.76
CA LEU A 20 2.71 5.76 23.08
C LEU A 20 2.12 6.66 24.17
N LEU A 21 2.44 7.96 24.11
CA LEU A 21 1.91 8.92 25.07
C LEU A 21 0.40 9.14 24.92
N SER A 22 -0.11 9.07 23.69
CA SER A 22 -1.53 9.29 23.43
C SER A 22 -2.40 8.08 23.75
N GLY A 23 -1.80 6.94 24.09
CA GLY A 23 -2.54 5.71 24.33
C GLY A 23 -2.97 4.98 23.08
N ALA A 24 -2.60 5.48 21.91
CA ALA A 24 -2.94 4.85 20.63
C ALA A 24 -2.33 3.46 20.47
N TRP A 25 -1.28 3.16 21.24
CA TRP A 25 -0.63 1.86 21.24
C TRP A 25 -1.57 0.72 21.64
N LYS A 26 -2.69 1.03 22.26
CA LYS A 26 -3.70 0.01 22.61
C LYS A 26 -4.41 -0.55 21.39
N LYS A 27 -4.38 0.16 20.25
CA LYS A 27 -4.95 -0.31 19.00
C LYS A 27 -3.84 -0.63 18.02
N ARG A 28 -3.78 -1.89 17.60
CA ARG A 28 -2.80 -2.30 16.61
C ARG A 28 -3.33 -1.99 15.22
N LEU A 29 -2.82 -0.92 14.62
CA LEU A 29 -3.24 -0.48 13.30
C LEU A 29 -2.42 -1.20 12.22
N VAL A 30 -3.11 -1.82 11.27
CA VAL A 30 -2.48 -2.54 10.17
C VAL A 30 -2.13 -1.56 9.06
N ALA A 31 -0.84 -1.51 8.69
CA ALA A 31 -0.39 -0.68 7.59
C ALA A 31 -0.68 -1.36 6.24
N PHE A 32 -0.50 -2.68 6.18
CA PHE A 32 -0.63 -3.44 4.95
C PHE A 32 -0.91 -4.90 5.29
N ARG A 33 -1.85 -5.51 4.57
CA ARG A 33 -2.17 -6.92 4.77
C ARG A 33 -2.51 -7.59 3.44
N VAL A 34 -1.99 -8.79 3.27
CA VAL A 34 -2.33 -9.68 2.15
C VAL A 34 -2.85 -10.98 2.75
N ASP A 35 -4.07 -11.36 2.40
CA ASP A 35 -4.68 -12.58 2.90
C ASP A 35 -5.55 -13.23 1.81
N ASP A 36 -6.32 -14.25 2.18
CA ASP A 36 -7.16 -15.00 1.24
C ASP A 36 -8.28 -14.16 0.63
N GLN A 37 -8.63 -13.03 1.24
CA GLN A 37 -9.72 -12.17 0.77
C GLN A 37 -9.25 -11.08 -0.19
N GLY A 38 -8.02 -10.63 -0.04
CA GLY A 38 -7.49 -9.54 -0.85
C GLY A 38 -6.38 -8.79 -0.14
N VAL A 39 -6.31 -7.49 -0.42
CA VAL A 39 -5.28 -6.61 0.13
C VAL A 39 -5.92 -5.50 0.93
N THR A 40 -5.40 -5.27 2.14
CA THR A 40 -5.79 -4.14 2.97
C THR A 40 -4.69 -3.08 2.92
N LEU A 41 -5.09 -1.87 2.60
CA LEU A 41 -4.20 -0.70 2.57
C LEU A 41 -4.58 0.19 3.76
N GLY A 42 -3.74 0.21 4.77
CA GLY A 42 -4.02 1.00 5.98
C GLY A 42 -3.98 2.50 5.70
N GLY A 43 -4.92 3.23 6.27
CA GLY A 43 -4.91 4.67 6.21
C GLY A 43 -3.88 5.27 7.16
N ALA A 44 -3.69 6.59 7.07
CA ALA A 44 -2.84 7.31 8.01
C ALA A 44 -3.34 7.08 9.45
N PRO A 45 -2.45 6.85 10.42
CA PRO A 45 -2.90 6.54 11.78
C PRO A 45 -3.90 7.54 12.37
N ALA A 46 -3.75 8.82 12.07
CA ALA A 46 -4.66 9.85 12.59
C ALA A 46 -6.07 9.79 11.97
N ARG A 47 -6.22 9.16 10.81
CA ARG A 47 -7.49 9.06 10.08
C ARG A 47 -7.72 7.63 9.59
N TYR A 48 -7.28 6.67 10.36
CA TYR A 48 -7.18 5.28 9.94
C TYR A 48 -8.50 4.72 9.40
N GLU A 49 -9.58 4.85 10.13
CA GLU A 49 -10.85 4.27 9.73
C GLU A 49 -11.39 4.87 8.42
N ARG A 50 -11.18 6.16 8.21
CA ARG A 50 -11.66 6.84 7.00
C ARG A 50 -10.82 6.54 5.78
N GLN A 51 -9.54 6.22 5.98
CA GLN A 51 -8.58 6.08 4.88
C GLN A 51 -8.15 4.65 4.62
N THR A 52 -8.54 3.70 5.47
CA THR A 52 -8.21 2.30 5.23
C THR A 52 -9.09 1.74 4.14
N ALA A 53 -8.47 1.08 3.17
CA ALA A 53 -9.16 0.47 2.04
C ALA A 53 -8.92 -1.03 2.02
N PHE A 54 -9.95 -1.78 1.64
CA PHE A 54 -9.83 -3.20 1.35
C PHE A 54 -10.15 -3.43 -0.12
N VAL A 55 -9.30 -4.20 -0.80
CA VAL A 55 -9.48 -4.48 -2.23
C VAL A 55 -9.52 -5.99 -2.42
N PRO A 56 -10.66 -6.55 -2.87
CA PRO A 56 -10.74 -7.99 -3.11
C PRO A 56 -9.89 -8.40 -4.30
N TRP A 57 -9.46 -9.66 -4.32
CA TRP A 57 -8.58 -10.16 -5.37
C TRP A 57 -9.14 -9.98 -6.78
N ARG A 58 -10.46 -10.07 -6.94
CA ARG A 58 -11.08 -9.89 -8.26
C ARG A 58 -10.85 -8.51 -8.88
N ASP A 59 -10.53 -7.53 -8.06
CA ASP A 59 -10.30 -6.16 -8.52
C ASP A 59 -8.81 -5.85 -8.74
N ILE A 60 -7.91 -6.78 -8.39
CA ILE A 60 -6.47 -6.52 -8.41
C ILE A 60 -5.82 -7.20 -9.59
N GLU A 61 -5.08 -6.43 -10.39
CA GLU A 61 -4.31 -6.93 -11.52
C GLU A 61 -2.84 -7.07 -11.20
N ALA A 62 -2.31 -6.22 -10.32
CA ALA A 62 -0.91 -6.27 -9.93
C ALA A 62 -0.70 -5.51 -8.62
N VAL A 63 0.36 -5.89 -7.90
CA VAL A 63 0.89 -5.08 -6.81
C VAL A 63 2.04 -4.27 -7.39
N VAL A 64 2.02 -2.97 -7.18
CA VAL A 64 2.99 -2.05 -7.80
C VAL A 64 3.87 -1.42 -6.72
N LEU A 65 5.17 -1.60 -6.87
CA LEU A 65 6.15 -0.95 -6.00
C LEU A 65 6.78 0.19 -6.77
N TRP A 66 6.77 1.38 -6.20
CA TRP A 66 7.32 2.55 -6.85
C TRP A 66 7.90 3.50 -5.83
N GLN A 67 8.67 4.43 -6.31
CA GLN A 67 9.26 5.44 -5.45
C GLN A 67 9.18 6.80 -6.12
N GLN A 68 9.19 7.83 -5.29
CA GLN A 68 9.18 9.22 -5.70
C GLN A 68 10.48 9.86 -5.24
N ASP A 69 11.20 10.48 -6.15
CA ASP A 69 12.36 11.26 -5.79
C ASP A 69 11.90 12.57 -5.14
N THR A 70 12.55 12.90 -4.07
CA THR A 70 12.31 14.16 -3.37
C THR A 70 13.62 14.94 -3.30
N ALA A 71 13.54 16.18 -2.86
CA ALA A 71 14.73 16.97 -2.58
C ALA A 71 15.55 16.39 -1.44
N ALA A 72 14.97 15.48 -0.66
CA ALA A 72 15.68 14.78 0.39
C ALA A 72 16.60 13.69 -0.21
N LEU A 73 17.59 13.27 0.56
CA LEU A 73 18.56 12.28 0.10
C LEU A 73 17.96 10.89 -0.07
N THR A 74 16.86 10.59 0.64
CA THR A 74 16.21 9.28 0.58
C THR A 74 14.92 9.38 -0.21
N PRO A 75 14.73 8.55 -1.25
CA PRO A 75 13.47 8.55 -1.98
C PRO A 75 12.32 8.05 -1.13
N MET A 76 11.13 8.52 -1.40
CA MET A 76 9.91 8.04 -0.77
C MET A 76 9.42 6.79 -1.49
N ARG A 77 9.21 5.71 -0.74
CA ARG A 77 8.76 4.43 -1.30
C ARG A 77 7.28 4.24 -1.08
N TYR A 78 6.63 3.60 -2.06
CA TYR A 78 5.20 3.34 -2.04
C TYR A 78 4.89 1.91 -2.45
N VAL A 79 3.81 1.37 -1.91
CA VAL A 79 3.17 0.17 -2.43
C VAL A 79 1.77 0.55 -2.88
N GLY A 80 1.40 0.11 -4.07
CA GLY A 80 0.09 0.39 -4.64
C GLY A 80 -0.49 -0.80 -5.36
N LEU A 81 -1.70 -0.64 -5.85
CA LEU A 81 -2.41 -1.68 -6.57
C LEU A 81 -2.83 -1.17 -7.94
N ARG A 82 -2.58 -1.98 -8.96
CA ARG A 82 -3.22 -1.80 -10.27
C ARG A 82 -4.51 -2.58 -10.24
N ARG A 83 -5.63 -1.91 -10.46
CA ARG A 83 -6.94 -2.51 -10.36
C ARG A 83 -7.60 -2.59 -11.73
N ARG A 84 -8.57 -3.51 -11.87
CA ARG A 84 -9.35 -3.62 -13.10
C ARG A 84 -10.04 -2.30 -13.44
N ALA A 85 -10.30 -2.10 -14.72
CA ALA A 85 -11.07 -0.95 -15.18
C ALA A 85 -12.48 -0.98 -14.56
N GLY A 86 -12.96 0.17 -14.10
CA GLY A 86 -14.27 0.28 -13.49
C GLY A 86 -14.35 -0.11 -12.03
N ALA A 87 -13.23 -0.47 -11.40
CA ALA A 87 -13.22 -0.73 -9.96
C ALA A 87 -13.64 0.53 -9.19
N PRO A 88 -14.38 0.38 -8.08
CA PRO A 88 -14.87 1.55 -7.34
C PRO A 88 -13.74 2.34 -6.71
N ALA A 89 -13.95 3.64 -6.53
CA ALA A 89 -12.98 4.51 -5.87
C ALA A 89 -12.68 4.01 -4.45
N LEU A 90 -11.43 4.17 -4.02
CA LEU A 90 -10.99 3.74 -2.70
C LEU A 90 -10.79 4.92 -1.78
N PRO A 91 -11.11 4.77 -0.49
CA PRO A 91 -10.67 5.75 0.49
C PRO A 91 -9.15 5.71 0.63
N GLY A 92 -8.55 6.82 0.99
CA GLY A 92 -7.11 6.86 1.20
C GLY A 92 -6.59 8.26 1.36
N PRO A 93 -5.33 8.39 1.78
CA PRO A 93 -4.70 9.71 1.95
C PRO A 93 -4.57 10.49 0.65
N ASN A 94 -4.55 9.79 -0.50
CA ASN A 94 -4.37 10.42 -1.80
C ASN A 94 -5.67 10.51 -2.61
N SER A 95 -6.81 10.17 -2.03
CA SER A 95 -8.05 10.00 -2.78
C SER A 95 -8.57 11.29 -3.45
N ASP A 96 -8.17 12.44 -2.94
CA ASP A 96 -8.63 13.73 -3.47
C ASP A 96 -7.69 14.34 -4.52
N LEU A 97 -6.57 13.68 -4.82
CA LEU A 97 -5.63 14.21 -5.79
C LEU A 97 -6.16 14.07 -7.22
N THR A 98 -5.95 15.13 -8.02
CA THR A 98 -6.33 15.13 -9.43
C THR A 98 -5.25 14.48 -10.28
N ARG A 99 -5.61 14.14 -11.53
CA ARG A 99 -4.65 13.60 -12.49
C ARG A 99 -3.48 14.55 -12.74
N GLU A 100 -3.77 15.85 -12.75
CA GLU A 100 -2.73 16.85 -12.91
C GLU A 100 -1.75 16.83 -11.73
N GLN A 101 -2.29 16.73 -10.51
CA GLN A 101 -1.45 16.69 -9.30
C GLN A 101 -0.59 15.43 -9.25
N THR A 102 -1.17 14.26 -9.50
CA THR A 102 -0.39 13.01 -9.47
C THR A 102 0.62 12.97 -10.61
N GLY A 103 0.30 13.54 -11.78
CA GLY A 103 1.22 13.61 -12.89
C GLY A 103 2.44 14.48 -12.60
N ARG A 104 2.27 15.52 -11.78
CA ARG A 104 3.41 16.34 -11.35
C ARG A 104 4.24 15.65 -10.27
N LEU A 105 3.59 14.93 -9.37
CA LEU A 105 4.26 14.26 -8.25
C LEU A 105 5.00 13.00 -8.68
N ALA A 106 4.41 12.21 -9.57
CA ALA A 106 4.98 10.94 -10.01
C ALA A 106 4.55 10.66 -11.45
N PRO A 107 5.19 11.30 -12.45
CA PRO A 107 4.78 11.14 -13.85
C PRO A 107 4.96 9.71 -14.38
N HIS A 108 5.77 8.89 -13.73
CA HIS A 108 6.01 7.49 -14.11
C HIS A 108 4.97 6.53 -13.54
N VAL A 109 4.00 7.04 -12.79
CA VAL A 109 2.98 6.20 -12.13
C VAL A 109 1.60 6.62 -12.62
N ASP A 110 0.79 5.63 -13.00
CA ASP A 110 -0.59 5.90 -13.41
C ASP A 110 -1.37 6.54 -12.27
N HIS A 111 -2.25 7.47 -12.62
CA HIS A 111 -3.08 8.16 -11.64
C HIS A 111 -3.85 7.18 -10.74
N GLU A 112 -4.49 6.16 -11.33
CA GLU A 112 -5.27 5.20 -10.57
C GLU A 112 -4.41 4.39 -9.60
N VAL A 113 -3.18 4.06 -10.00
CA VAL A 113 -2.23 3.39 -9.13
C VAL A 113 -1.80 4.31 -7.99
N PHE A 114 -1.55 5.58 -8.30
CA PHE A 114 -1.17 6.55 -7.27
C PHE A 114 -2.25 6.65 -6.19
N LEU A 115 -3.52 6.74 -6.60
CA LEU A 115 -4.63 6.83 -5.64
C LEU A 115 -4.77 5.58 -4.78
N ALA A 116 -4.39 4.42 -5.31
CA ALA A 116 -4.45 3.14 -4.62
C ALA A 116 -3.10 2.77 -3.99
N SER A 117 -2.30 3.76 -3.63
CA SER A 117 -0.97 3.54 -3.05
C SER A 117 -0.88 4.04 -1.63
N ARG A 118 0.08 3.47 -0.89
CA ARG A 118 0.39 3.90 0.47
C ARG A 118 1.88 4.11 0.60
N HIS A 119 2.24 5.21 1.25
CA HIS A 119 3.63 5.50 1.56
C HIS A 119 4.16 4.47 2.57
N ILE A 120 5.33 3.91 2.28
CA ILE A 120 5.97 2.95 3.18
C ILE A 120 6.78 3.76 4.20
N ASN A 121 6.11 4.21 5.25
CA ASN A 121 6.71 4.94 6.35
C ASN A 121 6.12 4.41 7.66
N LEU A 122 6.85 4.48 8.72
CA LEU A 122 6.44 3.94 10.02
C LEU A 122 6.09 2.44 9.94
N TRP A 123 6.59 1.75 8.92
CA TRP A 123 6.48 0.30 8.75
C TRP A 123 7.46 -0.12 7.66
N ALA A 124 7.72 -1.41 7.54
CA ALA A 124 8.65 -1.94 6.56
C ALA A 124 7.99 -3.03 5.72
N LEU A 125 8.21 -2.99 4.41
CA LEU A 125 7.70 -3.99 3.49
C LEU A 125 8.74 -5.08 3.29
N ASP A 126 8.35 -6.32 3.60
CA ASP A 126 9.18 -7.50 3.35
C ASP A 126 8.77 -8.10 2.01
N ARG A 127 9.61 -7.91 1.00
CA ARG A 127 9.30 -8.34 -0.38
C ARG A 127 9.18 -9.85 -0.52
N GLU A 128 9.98 -10.60 0.24
CA GLU A 128 9.91 -12.06 0.16
C GLU A 128 8.60 -12.58 0.74
N ARG A 129 8.18 -12.03 1.87
CA ARG A 129 6.92 -12.42 2.46
C ARG A 129 5.72 -11.98 1.63
N LEU A 130 5.82 -10.82 0.99
CA LEU A 130 4.81 -10.38 0.03
C LEU A 130 4.69 -11.37 -1.13
N ALA A 131 5.82 -11.74 -1.71
CA ALA A 131 5.83 -12.70 -2.83
C ALA A 131 5.26 -14.06 -2.42
N GLU A 132 5.60 -14.52 -1.23
CA GLU A 132 5.07 -15.78 -0.70
C GLU A 132 3.55 -15.72 -0.53
N ALA A 133 3.04 -14.64 0.05
CA ALA A 133 1.60 -14.46 0.22
C ALA A 133 0.87 -14.41 -1.12
N LEU A 134 1.44 -13.73 -2.11
CA LEU A 134 0.85 -13.68 -3.44
C LEU A 134 0.84 -15.06 -4.10
N ARG A 135 1.90 -15.84 -3.97
CA ARG A 135 1.92 -17.21 -4.50
C ARG A 135 0.85 -18.07 -3.86
N THR A 136 0.56 -17.84 -2.60
CA THR A 136 -0.43 -18.61 -1.86
C THR A 136 -1.85 -18.21 -2.21
N PHE A 137 -2.14 -16.92 -2.23
CA PHE A 137 -3.52 -16.42 -2.33
C PHE A 137 -3.92 -15.95 -3.72
N ALA A 138 -2.97 -15.47 -4.50
CA ALA A 138 -3.27 -14.87 -5.79
C ALA A 138 -2.09 -15.04 -6.77
N PRO A 139 -1.80 -16.29 -7.18
CA PRO A 139 -0.61 -16.55 -8.00
C PRO A 139 -0.62 -15.84 -9.37
N ARG A 140 -1.77 -15.34 -9.80
CA ARG A 140 -1.88 -14.59 -11.06
C ARG A 140 -1.50 -13.13 -10.92
N VAL A 141 -1.37 -12.62 -9.70
CA VAL A 141 -1.11 -11.21 -9.44
C VAL A 141 0.41 -11.01 -9.34
N PRO A 142 1.01 -10.32 -10.32
CA PRO A 142 2.45 -10.07 -10.30
C PRO A 142 2.79 -8.87 -9.41
N VAL A 143 4.06 -8.76 -9.06
CA VAL A 143 4.62 -7.56 -8.47
C VAL A 143 5.33 -6.80 -9.58
N GLU A 144 4.89 -5.56 -9.84
CA GLU A 144 5.50 -4.68 -10.83
C GLU A 144 6.30 -3.60 -10.11
N GLU A 145 7.44 -3.24 -10.67
CA GLU A 145 8.23 -2.14 -10.14
C GLU A 145 8.30 -1.03 -11.18
N MET A 146 7.90 0.18 -10.76
CA MET A 146 7.96 1.35 -11.62
C MET A 146 9.25 2.10 -11.33
N ALA A 147 10.16 2.10 -12.32
CA ALA A 147 11.42 2.79 -12.21
C ALA A 147 11.21 4.30 -12.25
N ASN A 148 12.00 5.02 -11.48
CA ASN A 148 11.99 6.46 -11.52
C ASN A 148 12.67 6.92 -12.83
N PRO A 149 12.04 7.82 -13.61
CA PRO A 149 12.65 8.32 -14.85
C PRO A 149 14.02 8.96 -14.66
N ALA A 150 14.31 9.47 -13.48
CA ALA A 150 15.60 10.11 -13.20
C ALA A 150 16.78 9.11 -13.13
N GLU A 151 16.51 7.81 -13.14
CA GLU A 151 17.53 6.77 -13.06
C GLU A 151 18.07 6.34 -14.44
N HIS A 152 17.61 6.98 -15.49
CA HIS A 152 18.04 6.64 -16.86
C HIS A 152 19.10 7.59 -17.38
#